data_6e4111eed6f65dae7a78203bbaf97cf1
#
_entry.id   6e4111eed6f65dae7a78203bbaf97cf1
#
_cell.length_a   1.000
_cell.length_b   1.000
_cell.length_c   1.000
_cell.angle_alpha   90.00
_cell.angle_beta   90.00
_cell.angle_gamma   90.00
#
_symmetry.space_group_name_H-M   'P 1'
#
loop_
_entity.id
_entity.type
_entity.pdbx_description
1 polymer ?
#
loop_
_entity_poly.entity_id
_entity_poly.type
_entity_poly.pdbx_seq_one_letter_code
_entity_poly.pdbx_strand_id
1 'polypeptide(L)'
;MSFQSLHDREIYHVGFLFMEEIAEYSGVTTTDGKKILTYEFIETLREADKKMPNPQKIIAQRGGQEKFLSTMADIVIYGGKRGGAKSFSLLLEAQHDIQSKYFNSIIFRNEINDLTDLITTSYQIYDDFGKYNKSKGDMTWNFNWGGWLEFNYYSDSIEDFKKRFQGRQFSYIGVDEITHMDYPKFKYLITCNRNAHFIRNRFFGTCNPDPDSWVATFINWWIDSDGFPIPERDGVVRYCFMDGDSIEGIYWGDTREEVYQQCKHIIDRLWKPEYEALGSPQELFIKSVTFIEGKLEENMQLLRSDPNYLANLANQSEEQRARDLEGNWKFRTAGTGLVTLEHMRSFFENALQVESGTRYITCDPAFTGGDNCVFWIWEGWNIIGIHVCKKDSKKTIETAKFLLEQYKVLEENFAYDLNGLGQIFVGFFPKALKFNNIEIPSDGSHTMFDYLKSEVAYKFIDRFTRGGVSILPDLLKRKYSGKGFKDVPLSQVLINERQAMRQDENAADKYWKLIAKSEMKKIVGHSPDFWESMMTREIFEIKKKRKHFKGIGLL
;
A
#
# COMPACT_ATOMS: atom_id res chain seq x y z
N MET A 1 -25.58 14.11 -24.50
CA MET A 1 -24.39 14.81 -25.07
C MET A 1 -23.27 13.81 -25.10
N SER A 2 -22.71 13.58 -26.29
CA SER A 2 -21.84 12.46 -26.63
C SER A 2 -20.55 12.45 -25.81
N PHE A 3 -20.16 11.26 -25.39
CA PHE A 3 -18.85 10.95 -24.85
C PHE A 3 -17.75 11.60 -25.71
N GLN A 4 -16.89 12.38 -25.09
CA GLN A 4 -15.66 12.84 -25.74
C GLN A 4 -14.84 11.61 -26.13
N SER A 5 -14.53 11.49 -27.41
CA SER A 5 -13.80 10.36 -27.95
C SER A 5 -12.33 10.38 -27.47
N LEU A 6 -11.63 9.24 -27.56
CA LEU A 6 -10.17 9.16 -27.34
C LEU A 6 -9.43 10.24 -28.15
N HIS A 7 -9.95 10.58 -29.35
CA HIS A 7 -9.41 11.60 -30.24
C HIS A 7 -9.49 13.02 -29.68
N ASP A 8 -10.58 13.34 -28.96
CA ASP A 8 -10.68 14.64 -28.29
C ASP A 8 -9.62 14.81 -27.21
N ARG A 9 -9.15 13.71 -26.58
CA ARG A 9 -8.06 13.75 -25.60
C ARG A 9 -6.70 14.02 -26.23
N GLU A 10 -6.38 13.37 -27.35
CA GLU A 10 -5.14 13.63 -28.07
C GLU A 10 -5.09 15.09 -28.56
N ILE A 11 -6.21 15.60 -29.05
CA ILE A 11 -6.35 17.01 -29.45
C ILE A 11 -6.12 17.95 -28.27
N TYR A 12 -6.68 17.64 -27.10
CA TYR A 12 -6.49 18.48 -25.92
C TYR A 12 -5.05 18.55 -25.44
N HIS A 13 -4.33 17.43 -25.42
CA HIS A 13 -2.94 17.41 -24.97
C HIS A 13 -1.97 18.14 -25.88
N VAL A 14 -2.21 18.10 -27.17
CA VAL A 14 -1.42 18.83 -28.15
C VAL A 14 -2.00 20.21 -28.40
N GLY A 15 -3.34 20.34 -28.32
CA GLY A 15 -4.10 21.53 -28.71
C GLY A 15 -3.96 22.72 -27.79
N PHE A 16 -3.58 22.52 -26.53
CA PHE A 16 -3.36 23.63 -25.60
C PHE A 16 -2.27 24.59 -26.08
N LEU A 17 -1.36 24.10 -26.89
CA LEU A 17 -0.22 24.88 -27.38
C LEU A 17 -0.35 25.33 -28.85
N PHE A 18 -1.34 24.81 -29.63
CA PHE A 18 -1.38 24.97 -31.08
C PHE A 18 -2.77 24.97 -31.71
N MET A 19 -3.79 25.49 -31.05
CA MET A 19 -5.16 25.47 -31.60
C MET A 19 -5.26 26.04 -33.03
N GLU A 20 -4.46 27.03 -33.40
CA GLU A 20 -4.46 27.62 -34.74
C GLU A 20 -3.69 26.76 -35.75
N GLU A 21 -2.52 26.24 -35.40
CA GLU A 21 -1.70 25.39 -36.30
C GLU A 21 -2.29 23.97 -36.49
N ILE A 22 -2.95 23.42 -35.47
CA ILE A 22 -3.64 22.12 -35.54
C ILE A 22 -4.83 22.18 -36.50
N ALA A 23 -5.50 23.32 -36.62
CA ALA A 23 -6.62 23.49 -37.53
C ALA A 23 -6.22 23.35 -39.02
N GLU A 24 -4.95 23.65 -39.35
CA GLU A 24 -4.43 23.53 -40.72
C GLU A 24 -3.88 22.14 -41.03
N TYR A 25 -3.43 21.37 -40.01
CA TYR A 25 -2.75 20.08 -40.19
C TYR A 25 -3.63 18.93 -39.73
N SER A 26 -4.40 18.34 -40.61
CA SER A 26 -5.14 17.14 -40.31
C SER A 26 -4.93 16.07 -41.36
N GLY A 27 -4.31 14.99 -40.97
CA GLY A 27 -4.14 13.83 -41.85
C GLY A 27 -5.41 13.00 -42.02
N VAL A 28 -6.31 12.99 -41.03
CA VAL A 28 -7.52 12.16 -41.04
C VAL A 28 -8.71 12.94 -40.49
N THR A 29 -9.83 12.90 -41.21
CA THR A 29 -11.12 13.41 -40.74
C THR A 29 -12.04 12.22 -40.49
N THR A 30 -12.66 12.16 -39.32
CA THR A 30 -13.65 11.14 -38.98
C THR A 30 -14.94 11.34 -39.77
N THR A 31 -15.80 10.32 -39.86
CA THR A 31 -17.09 10.37 -40.54
C THR A 31 -18.05 11.41 -39.96
N ASP A 32 -17.80 11.88 -38.73
CA ASP A 32 -18.53 12.98 -38.07
C ASP A 32 -17.85 14.35 -38.25
N GLY A 33 -16.83 14.44 -39.10
CA GLY A 33 -16.18 15.69 -39.48
C GLY A 33 -15.12 16.19 -38.47
N LYS A 34 -14.75 15.40 -37.47
CA LYS A 34 -13.69 15.76 -36.53
C LYS A 34 -12.32 15.46 -37.13
N LYS A 35 -11.40 16.37 -36.92
CA LYS A 35 -9.99 16.21 -37.32
C LYS A 35 -9.23 15.44 -36.23
N ILE A 36 -8.47 14.42 -36.63
CA ILE A 36 -7.64 13.60 -35.76
C ILE A 36 -6.19 14.00 -35.96
N LEU A 37 -5.48 14.24 -34.85
CA LEU A 37 -4.02 14.33 -34.86
C LEU A 37 -3.43 12.97 -35.17
N THR A 38 -2.72 12.88 -36.30
CA THR A 38 -2.02 11.66 -36.63
C THR A 38 -0.77 11.51 -35.76
N TYR A 39 -0.39 10.26 -35.53
CA TYR A 39 0.84 9.92 -34.83
C TYR A 39 2.08 10.57 -35.44
N GLU A 40 2.11 10.70 -36.77
CA GLU A 40 3.17 11.36 -37.53
C GLU A 40 3.28 12.86 -37.21
N PHE A 41 2.17 13.54 -37.02
CA PHE A 41 2.15 14.94 -36.64
C PHE A 41 2.69 15.17 -35.23
N ILE A 42 2.30 14.33 -34.27
CA ILE A 42 2.82 14.37 -32.90
C ILE A 42 4.34 14.16 -32.91
N GLU A 43 4.85 13.23 -33.72
CA GLU A 43 6.31 13.03 -33.85
C GLU A 43 7.01 14.21 -34.50
N THR A 44 6.38 14.86 -35.47
CA THR A 44 6.94 16.08 -36.09
C THR A 44 7.08 17.20 -35.05
N LEU A 45 6.09 17.38 -34.20
CA LEU A 45 6.15 18.34 -33.10
C LEU A 45 7.24 17.98 -32.10
N ARG A 46 7.39 16.70 -31.74
CA ARG A 46 8.44 16.21 -30.87
C ARG A 46 9.84 16.44 -31.46
N GLU A 47 10.02 16.19 -32.75
CA GLU A 47 11.30 16.41 -33.43
C GLU A 47 11.62 17.90 -33.54
N ALA A 48 10.63 18.77 -33.76
CA ALA A 48 10.82 20.22 -33.76
C ALA A 48 11.25 20.73 -32.38
N ASP A 49 10.60 20.22 -31.31
CA ASP A 49 10.89 20.59 -29.92
C ASP A 49 12.31 20.16 -29.47
N LYS A 50 12.77 18.99 -29.96
CA LYS A 50 14.15 18.50 -29.72
C LYS A 50 15.24 19.43 -30.22
N LYS A 51 14.96 20.25 -31.21
CA LYS A 51 15.92 21.17 -31.82
C LYS A 51 16.00 22.51 -31.09
N MET A 52 15.11 22.78 -30.16
CA MET A 52 15.10 24.02 -29.38
C MET A 52 15.99 23.92 -28.14
N PRO A 53 16.86 24.90 -27.85
CA PRO A 53 17.67 24.91 -26.62
C PRO A 53 16.83 24.99 -25.35
N ASN A 54 15.65 25.63 -25.42
CA ASN A 54 14.64 25.68 -24.35
C ASN A 54 13.28 25.38 -24.96
N PRO A 55 12.79 24.15 -24.89
CA PRO A 55 11.49 23.80 -25.42
C PRO A 55 10.39 24.60 -24.69
N GLN A 56 9.62 25.38 -25.43
CA GLN A 56 8.53 26.18 -24.89
C GLN A 56 7.19 25.41 -24.86
N LYS A 57 7.23 24.14 -25.27
CA LYS A 57 6.05 23.29 -25.43
C LYS A 57 6.14 22.06 -24.57
N ILE A 58 5.09 21.80 -23.83
CA ILE A 58 4.97 20.59 -23.01
C ILE A 58 4.15 19.57 -23.81
N ILE A 59 4.82 18.51 -24.27
CA ILE A 59 4.22 17.43 -25.04
C ILE A 59 4.43 16.13 -24.26
N ALA A 60 3.38 15.27 -24.21
CA ALA A 60 3.49 13.94 -23.65
C ALA A 60 4.61 13.14 -24.34
N GLN A 61 5.47 12.51 -23.55
CA GLN A 61 6.50 11.63 -24.10
C GLN A 61 5.88 10.30 -24.53
N ARG A 62 6.40 9.71 -25.59
CA ARG A 62 5.95 8.42 -26.11
C ARG A 62 6.04 7.33 -25.07
N GLY A 63 5.13 6.39 -25.14
CA GLY A 63 5.10 5.23 -24.27
C GLY A 63 4.19 5.40 -23.06
N GLY A 64 4.70 5.17 -21.86
CA GLY A 64 3.89 5.16 -20.64
C GLY A 64 3.14 6.46 -20.36
N GLN A 65 3.77 7.62 -20.60
CA GLN A 65 3.10 8.91 -20.39
C GLN A 65 1.94 9.12 -21.36
N GLU A 66 2.13 8.81 -22.63
CA GLU A 66 1.09 8.90 -23.65
C GLU A 66 -0.09 7.94 -23.35
N LYS A 67 0.21 6.68 -22.96
CA LYS A 67 -0.82 5.74 -22.54
C LYS A 67 -1.59 6.25 -21.31
N PHE A 68 -0.88 6.82 -20.34
CA PHE A 68 -1.49 7.38 -19.13
C PHE A 68 -2.47 8.51 -19.43
N LEU A 69 -2.12 9.40 -20.34
CA LEU A 69 -2.93 10.55 -20.71
C LEU A 69 -4.08 10.21 -21.66
N SER A 70 -4.00 9.09 -22.38
CA SER A 70 -5.03 8.67 -23.36
C SER A 70 -6.00 7.63 -22.85
N THR A 71 -5.71 6.97 -21.72
CA THR A 71 -6.57 5.88 -21.22
C THR A 71 -7.94 6.35 -20.76
N MET A 72 -8.95 5.50 -21.00
CA MET A 72 -10.32 5.70 -20.55
C MET A 72 -10.67 4.90 -19.29
N ALA A 73 -9.71 4.25 -18.62
CA ALA A 73 -9.95 3.55 -17.38
C ALA A 73 -10.35 4.50 -16.23
N ASP A 74 -11.26 4.07 -15.35
CA ASP A 74 -11.69 4.85 -14.18
C ASP A 74 -10.59 5.01 -13.14
N ILE A 75 -9.78 3.94 -12.99
CA ILE A 75 -8.66 3.86 -12.06
C ILE A 75 -7.41 3.50 -12.85
N VAL A 76 -6.36 4.30 -12.70
CA VAL A 76 -5.08 4.10 -13.38
C VAL A 76 -3.95 4.04 -12.36
N ILE A 77 -3.12 3.02 -12.43
CA ILE A 77 -1.86 2.94 -11.69
C ILE A 77 -0.71 3.07 -12.69
N TYR A 78 0.02 4.16 -12.62
CA TYR A 78 1.23 4.39 -13.41
C TYR A 78 2.45 4.13 -12.53
N GLY A 79 2.94 2.90 -12.59
CA GLY A 79 3.98 2.41 -11.71
C GLY A 79 5.19 1.88 -12.47
N GLY A 80 6.37 1.99 -11.89
CA GLY A 80 7.58 1.45 -12.51
C GLY A 80 8.83 2.24 -12.14
N LYS A 81 9.84 2.20 -12.99
CA LYS A 81 11.17 2.77 -12.77
C LYS A 81 11.15 4.23 -12.33
N ARG A 82 12.09 4.61 -11.48
CA ARG A 82 12.25 5.99 -11.05
C ARG A 82 12.69 6.86 -12.22
N GLY A 83 12.21 8.10 -12.26
CA GLY A 83 12.52 9.02 -13.38
C GLY A 83 11.64 8.86 -14.62
N GLY A 84 10.61 8.00 -14.60
CA GLY A 84 9.67 7.79 -15.72
C GLY A 84 8.62 8.91 -15.90
N ALA A 85 8.86 10.13 -15.45
CA ALA A 85 7.98 11.31 -15.55
C ALA A 85 6.56 11.12 -14.95
N LYS A 86 6.39 10.18 -14.02
CA LYS A 86 5.09 9.78 -13.47
C LYS A 86 4.36 10.92 -12.74
N SER A 87 5.03 11.60 -11.80
CA SER A 87 4.45 12.73 -11.05
C SER A 87 4.10 13.92 -11.95
N PHE A 88 4.91 14.16 -12.98
CA PHE A 88 4.63 15.17 -14.01
C PHE A 88 3.34 14.83 -14.79
N SER A 89 3.11 13.55 -15.06
CA SER A 89 1.91 13.09 -15.77
C SER A 89 0.62 13.34 -15.00
N LEU A 90 0.65 13.28 -13.64
CA LEU A 90 -0.52 13.66 -12.82
C LEU A 90 -0.91 15.12 -13.04
N LEU A 91 0.08 15.99 -13.14
CA LEU A 91 -0.17 17.41 -13.44
C LEU A 91 -0.72 17.60 -14.86
N LEU A 92 -0.16 16.90 -15.83
CA LEU A 92 -0.67 16.97 -17.21
C LEU A 92 -2.12 16.46 -17.32
N GLU A 93 -2.47 15.36 -16.62
CA GLU A 93 -3.83 14.79 -16.67
C GLU A 93 -4.89 15.77 -16.16
N ALA A 94 -4.56 16.61 -15.19
CA ALA A 94 -5.47 17.63 -14.69
C ALA A 94 -5.87 18.66 -15.76
N GLN A 95 -5.07 18.86 -16.82
CA GLN A 95 -5.36 19.81 -17.89
C GLN A 95 -6.60 19.46 -18.73
N HIS A 96 -7.03 18.19 -18.72
CA HIS A 96 -8.15 17.76 -19.55
C HIS A 96 -9.43 18.59 -19.39
N ASP A 97 -9.71 19.02 -18.16
CA ASP A 97 -10.97 19.66 -17.83
C ASP A 97 -10.83 21.06 -17.21
N ILE A 98 -9.61 21.65 -17.22
CA ILE A 98 -9.37 22.96 -16.58
C ILE A 98 -10.22 24.11 -17.17
N GLN A 99 -10.70 23.94 -18.41
CA GLN A 99 -11.62 24.91 -19.05
C GLN A 99 -13.05 24.80 -18.53
N SER A 100 -13.37 23.78 -17.76
CA SER A 100 -14.68 23.65 -17.12
C SER A 100 -14.71 24.39 -15.79
N LYS A 101 -15.64 25.31 -15.62
CA LYS A 101 -15.87 26.00 -14.34
C LYS A 101 -16.28 25.05 -13.21
N TYR A 102 -16.66 23.84 -13.53
CA TYR A 102 -17.08 22.81 -12.56
C TYR A 102 -15.98 21.79 -12.27
N PHE A 103 -14.80 21.97 -12.85
CA PHE A 103 -13.67 21.08 -12.63
C PHE A 103 -13.11 21.27 -11.22
N ASN A 104 -13.40 20.31 -10.35
CA ASN A 104 -12.88 20.22 -8.99
C ASN A 104 -11.92 19.06 -8.91
N SER A 105 -10.68 19.33 -8.62
CA SER A 105 -9.63 18.30 -8.65
C SER A 105 -8.68 18.41 -7.48
N ILE A 106 -8.01 17.30 -7.16
CA ILE A 106 -7.06 17.22 -6.05
C ILE A 106 -5.91 16.27 -6.40
N ILE A 107 -4.70 16.65 -6.03
CA ILE A 107 -3.52 15.80 -6.09
C ILE A 107 -2.94 15.64 -4.70
N PHE A 108 -2.68 14.41 -4.32
CA PHE A 108 -2.16 14.02 -3.01
C PHE A 108 -0.70 13.58 -3.07
N ARG A 109 0.01 13.84 -1.97
CA ARG A 109 1.27 13.19 -1.61
C ARG A 109 1.27 12.79 -0.13
N ASN A 110 2.25 12.01 0.33
CA ASN A 110 2.24 11.50 1.69
C ASN A 110 2.26 12.64 2.72
N GLU A 111 3.28 13.48 2.67
CA GLU A 111 3.48 14.58 3.61
C GLU A 111 3.33 15.95 2.93
N ILE A 112 2.95 16.95 3.72
CA ILE A 112 2.79 18.33 3.22
C ILE A 112 4.09 18.90 2.63
N ASN A 113 5.24 18.54 3.20
CA ASN A 113 6.54 19.02 2.72
C ASN A 113 6.91 18.39 1.37
N ASP A 114 6.44 17.19 1.08
CA ASP A 114 6.71 16.48 -0.17
C ASP A 114 6.00 17.14 -1.37
N LEU A 115 4.96 17.93 -1.13
CA LEU A 115 4.23 18.66 -2.17
C LEU A 115 5.04 19.76 -2.85
N THR A 116 6.14 20.20 -2.25
CA THR A 116 6.92 21.35 -2.72
C THR A 116 7.35 21.20 -4.17
N ASP A 117 7.87 20.04 -4.55
CA ASP A 117 8.35 19.79 -5.92
C ASP A 117 7.18 19.72 -6.92
N LEU A 118 6.06 19.09 -6.55
CA LEU A 118 4.84 19.05 -7.37
C LEU A 118 4.29 20.46 -7.60
N ILE A 119 4.20 21.26 -6.54
CA ILE A 119 3.74 22.65 -6.63
C ILE A 119 4.70 23.48 -7.50
N THR A 120 6.01 23.35 -7.31
CA THR A 120 7.00 24.06 -8.12
C THR A 120 6.89 23.69 -9.60
N THR A 121 6.76 22.40 -9.89
CA THR A 121 6.57 21.89 -11.26
C THR A 121 5.25 22.37 -11.87
N SER A 122 4.19 22.49 -11.07
CA SER A 122 2.88 22.92 -11.56
C SER A 122 2.87 24.34 -12.13
N TYR A 123 3.76 25.22 -11.66
CA TYR A 123 3.93 26.56 -12.26
C TYR A 123 4.36 26.50 -13.74
N GLN A 124 5.19 25.53 -14.10
CA GLN A 124 5.62 25.36 -15.49
C GLN A 124 4.46 24.98 -16.42
N ILE A 125 3.38 24.44 -15.84
CA ILE A 125 2.23 23.91 -16.58
C ILE A 125 1.05 24.87 -16.54
N TYR A 126 0.79 25.53 -15.39
CA TYR A 126 -0.47 26.22 -15.14
C TYR A 126 -0.37 27.74 -15.01
N ASP A 127 0.82 28.33 -15.03
CA ASP A 127 1.01 29.78 -14.74
C ASP A 127 0.23 30.67 -15.72
N ASP A 128 0.09 30.25 -16.97
CA ASP A 128 -0.71 30.96 -17.98
C ASP A 128 -2.24 30.73 -17.83
N PHE A 129 -2.66 29.74 -17.07
CA PHE A 129 -4.02 29.26 -17.01
C PHE A 129 -4.75 29.58 -15.70
N GLY A 130 -4.06 30.09 -14.70
CA GLY A 130 -4.65 30.33 -13.42
C GLY A 130 -3.75 31.06 -12.44
N LYS A 131 -4.19 31.13 -11.19
CA LYS A 131 -3.43 31.71 -10.08
C LYS A 131 -3.34 30.74 -8.93
N TYR A 132 -2.12 30.52 -8.45
CA TYR A 132 -1.87 29.68 -7.28
C TYR A 132 -2.04 30.47 -5.98
N ASN A 133 -2.84 29.95 -5.07
CA ASN A 133 -2.95 30.46 -3.71
C ASN A 133 -1.86 29.84 -2.82
N LYS A 134 -0.92 30.67 -2.35
CA LYS A 134 0.24 30.25 -1.53
C LYS A 134 -0.07 30.09 -0.04
N SER A 135 -1.32 30.27 0.38
CA SER A 135 -1.70 30.05 1.78
C SER A 135 -1.48 28.58 2.17
N LYS A 136 -0.79 28.34 3.28
CA LYS A 136 -0.55 26.96 3.78
C LYS A 136 -1.85 26.17 4.08
N GLY A 137 -2.97 26.87 4.21
CA GLY A 137 -4.30 26.26 4.40
C GLY A 137 -5.08 26.04 3.12
N ASP A 138 -4.56 26.54 1.97
CA ASP A 138 -5.28 26.50 0.70
C ASP A 138 -4.26 26.45 -0.46
N MET A 139 -3.64 25.30 -0.64
CA MET A 139 -2.64 25.05 -1.68
C MET A 139 -3.34 24.76 -3.02
N THR A 140 -3.96 25.80 -3.62
CA THR A 140 -4.91 25.62 -4.71
C THR A 140 -4.57 26.48 -5.91
N TRP A 141 -4.57 25.89 -7.10
CA TRP A 141 -4.68 26.57 -8.38
C TRP A 141 -6.13 26.94 -8.65
N ASN A 142 -6.43 28.21 -8.85
CA ASN A 142 -7.71 28.69 -9.34
C ASN A 142 -7.56 29.02 -10.83
N PHE A 143 -8.21 28.26 -11.69
CA PHE A 143 -8.09 28.41 -13.12
C PHE A 143 -8.98 29.54 -13.65
N ASN A 144 -8.56 30.17 -14.75
CA ASN A 144 -9.23 31.33 -15.33
C ASN A 144 -10.70 31.05 -15.72
N TRP A 145 -11.08 29.79 -15.89
CA TRP A 145 -12.44 29.37 -16.23
C TRP A 145 -13.31 29.02 -15.02
N GLY A 146 -12.75 29.08 -13.80
CA GLY A 146 -13.45 28.87 -12.53
C GLY A 146 -13.30 27.49 -11.91
N GLY A 147 -12.69 26.52 -12.61
CA GLY A 147 -12.27 25.25 -12.01
C GLY A 147 -11.05 25.44 -11.08
N TRP A 148 -10.72 24.42 -10.31
CA TRP A 148 -9.59 24.46 -9.38
C TRP A 148 -8.91 23.11 -9.21
N LEU A 149 -7.61 23.15 -8.84
CA LEU A 149 -6.79 22.02 -8.45
C LEU A 149 -6.14 22.29 -7.10
N GLU A 150 -6.43 21.45 -6.12
CA GLU A 150 -5.85 21.48 -4.79
C GLU A 150 -4.70 20.48 -4.66
N PHE A 151 -3.65 20.86 -3.92
CA PHE A 151 -2.64 19.94 -3.42
C PHE A 151 -2.89 19.63 -1.96
N ASN A 152 -2.84 18.34 -1.59
CA ASN A 152 -3.11 17.92 -0.22
C ASN A 152 -2.28 16.68 0.14
N TYR A 153 -2.33 16.23 1.39
CA TYR A 153 -1.55 15.11 1.92
C TYR A 153 -2.44 14.03 2.53
N TYR A 154 -1.88 12.83 2.76
CA TYR A 154 -2.63 11.68 3.27
C TYR A 154 -1.98 10.99 4.49
N SER A 155 -0.96 11.58 5.13
CA SER A 155 -0.28 11.00 6.31
C SER A 155 -1.14 10.92 7.57
N ASP A 156 -2.30 11.57 7.62
CA ASP A 156 -3.21 11.52 8.76
C ASP A 156 -3.70 10.09 9.07
N SER A 157 -4.24 9.90 10.28
CA SER A 157 -5.04 8.71 10.58
C SER A 157 -6.22 8.58 9.61
N ILE A 158 -6.70 7.36 9.35
CA ILE A 158 -7.86 7.14 8.45
C ILE A 158 -9.10 7.91 8.92
N GLU A 159 -9.28 8.11 10.23
CA GLU A 159 -10.40 8.84 10.78
C GLU A 159 -10.32 10.33 10.52
N ASP A 160 -9.16 10.93 10.76
CA ASP A 160 -8.96 12.36 10.53
C ASP A 160 -8.96 12.66 9.03
N PHE A 161 -8.41 11.74 8.23
CA PHE A 161 -8.51 11.79 6.78
C PHE A 161 -9.97 11.77 6.31
N LYS A 162 -10.78 10.83 6.80
CA LYS A 162 -12.22 10.77 6.47
C LYS A 162 -12.94 12.05 6.90
N LYS A 163 -12.68 12.58 8.08
CA LYS A 163 -13.29 13.85 8.55
C LYS A 163 -12.94 15.03 7.64
N ARG A 164 -11.68 15.14 7.22
CA ARG A 164 -11.19 16.23 6.37
C ARG A 164 -11.82 16.23 4.98
N PHE A 165 -12.10 15.07 4.43
CA PHE A 165 -12.66 14.91 3.09
C PHE A 165 -14.15 14.55 3.06
N GLN A 166 -14.81 14.47 4.21
CA GLN A 166 -16.24 14.19 4.30
C GLN A 166 -17.06 15.26 3.55
N GLY A 167 -17.93 14.80 2.64
CA GLY A 167 -18.79 15.67 1.84
C GLY A 167 -18.12 16.33 0.64
N ARG A 168 -16.80 16.20 0.49
CA ARG A 168 -16.07 16.76 -0.66
C ARG A 168 -16.24 15.89 -1.91
N GLN A 169 -16.16 16.53 -3.07
CA GLN A 169 -16.38 15.89 -4.37
C GLN A 169 -15.31 16.36 -5.35
N PHE A 170 -14.72 15.41 -6.07
CA PHE A 170 -13.66 15.65 -7.04
C PHE A 170 -13.93 14.88 -8.32
N SER A 171 -13.84 15.54 -9.46
CA SER A 171 -13.89 14.88 -10.77
C SER A 171 -12.56 14.22 -11.12
N TYR A 172 -11.44 14.78 -10.66
CA TYR A 172 -10.12 14.17 -10.79
C TYR A 172 -9.43 14.06 -9.43
N ILE A 173 -8.93 12.88 -9.13
CA ILE A 173 -8.09 12.61 -7.97
C ILE A 173 -6.77 12.01 -8.46
N GLY A 174 -5.68 12.73 -8.23
CA GLY A 174 -4.32 12.24 -8.43
C GLY A 174 -3.69 11.84 -7.09
N VAL A 175 -2.97 10.72 -7.03
CA VAL A 175 -2.22 10.30 -5.84
C VAL A 175 -0.79 9.98 -6.26
N ASP A 176 0.16 10.83 -5.87
CA ASP A 176 1.58 10.56 -6.08
C ASP A 176 2.12 9.66 -4.97
N GLU A 177 2.97 8.70 -5.34
CA GLU A 177 3.51 7.68 -4.44
C GLU A 177 2.41 6.87 -3.72
N ILE A 178 1.39 6.43 -4.47
CA ILE A 178 0.21 5.73 -3.92
C ILE A 178 0.55 4.45 -3.13
N THR A 179 1.73 3.87 -3.31
CA THR A 179 2.23 2.74 -2.52
C THR A 179 2.36 3.06 -1.02
N HIS A 180 2.52 4.33 -0.66
CA HIS A 180 2.57 4.79 0.73
C HIS A 180 1.19 5.07 1.34
N MET A 181 0.13 5.11 0.52
CA MET A 181 -1.24 5.29 0.99
C MET A 181 -1.85 3.96 1.44
N ASP A 182 -2.53 3.96 2.59
CA ASP A 182 -3.29 2.79 3.04
C ASP A 182 -4.49 2.49 2.14
N TYR A 183 -4.78 1.21 1.88
CA TYR A 183 -5.92 0.79 1.07
C TYR A 183 -7.28 1.37 1.53
N PRO A 184 -7.61 1.47 2.84
CA PRO A 184 -8.84 2.13 3.29
C PRO A 184 -8.97 3.59 2.89
N LYS A 185 -7.86 4.35 2.79
CA LYS A 185 -7.88 5.74 2.31
C LYS A 185 -8.16 5.80 0.81
N PHE A 186 -7.51 4.92 0.03
CA PHE A 186 -7.81 4.76 -1.39
C PHE A 186 -9.31 4.48 -1.61
N LYS A 187 -9.86 3.47 -0.93
CA LYS A 187 -11.31 3.13 -1.01
C LYS A 187 -12.20 4.33 -0.68
N TYR A 188 -11.85 5.07 0.36
CA TYR A 188 -12.61 6.26 0.74
C TYR A 188 -12.55 7.35 -0.34
N LEU A 189 -11.40 7.59 -0.94
CA LEU A 189 -11.25 8.57 -2.02
C LEU A 189 -12.07 8.19 -3.26
N ILE A 190 -12.21 6.91 -3.57
CA ILE A 190 -13.13 6.47 -4.65
C ILE A 190 -14.56 6.94 -4.40
N THR A 191 -15.02 7.03 -3.13
CA THR A 191 -16.36 7.58 -2.82
C THR A 191 -16.44 9.10 -2.98
N CYS A 192 -15.31 9.80 -2.89
CA CYS A 192 -15.19 11.24 -3.12
C CYS A 192 -15.04 11.58 -4.62
N ASN A 193 -14.69 10.59 -5.45
CA ASN A 193 -14.50 10.76 -6.89
C ASN A 193 -15.85 10.78 -7.61
N ARG A 194 -16.52 11.91 -7.54
CA ARG A 194 -17.87 12.14 -8.08
C ARG A 194 -18.09 13.60 -8.43
N ASN A 195 -18.99 13.89 -9.36
CA ASN A 195 -19.48 15.23 -9.68
C ASN A 195 -20.90 15.18 -10.26
N ALA A 196 -21.58 16.32 -10.28
CA ALA A 196 -22.94 16.50 -10.82
C ALA A 196 -22.94 17.17 -12.21
N HIS A 197 -21.80 17.34 -12.86
CA HIS A 197 -21.64 18.21 -14.03
C HIS A 197 -21.17 17.46 -15.28
N PHE A 198 -21.34 16.13 -15.30
CA PHE A 198 -20.97 15.26 -16.42
C PHE A 198 -19.48 15.30 -16.82
N ILE A 199 -18.62 15.78 -15.93
CA ILE A 199 -17.18 15.64 -16.07
C ILE A 199 -16.84 14.19 -15.70
N ARG A 200 -16.00 13.55 -16.49
CA ARG A 200 -15.60 12.18 -16.21
C ARG A 200 -14.83 12.08 -14.89
N ASN A 201 -15.27 11.19 -14.02
CA ASN A 201 -14.56 10.89 -12.78
C ASN A 201 -13.32 10.04 -13.07
N ARG A 202 -12.16 10.45 -12.54
CA ARG A 202 -10.86 9.79 -12.75
C ARG A 202 -10.10 9.70 -11.45
N PHE A 203 -9.56 8.50 -11.18
CA PHE A 203 -8.65 8.26 -10.08
C PHE A 203 -7.32 7.72 -10.60
N PHE A 204 -6.27 8.50 -10.51
CA PHE A 204 -4.97 8.15 -11.07
C PHE A 204 -3.90 8.17 -9.98
N GLY A 205 -3.18 7.04 -9.84
CA GLY A 205 -2.08 6.88 -8.89
C GLY A 205 -0.75 6.67 -9.59
N THR A 206 0.30 7.27 -9.06
CA THR A 206 1.68 7.04 -9.53
C THR A 206 2.53 6.46 -8.41
N CYS A 207 3.49 5.61 -8.73
CA CYS A 207 4.40 5.02 -7.74
C CYS A 207 5.67 4.41 -8.35
N ASN A 208 6.63 4.17 -7.49
CA ASN A 208 7.71 3.22 -7.74
C ASN A 208 7.29 1.85 -7.20
N PRO A 209 7.91 0.74 -7.66
CA PRO A 209 7.61 -0.59 -7.16
C PRO A 209 7.83 -0.69 -5.64
N ASP A 210 6.84 -1.25 -4.95
CA ASP A 210 6.94 -1.62 -3.56
C ASP A 210 6.24 -2.97 -3.34
N PRO A 211 7.00 -4.07 -3.18
CA PRO A 211 6.47 -5.41 -3.03
C PRO A 211 5.63 -5.59 -1.75
N ASP A 212 5.74 -4.69 -0.79
CA ASP A 212 5.03 -4.74 0.49
C ASP A 212 3.74 -3.91 0.49
N SER A 213 3.49 -3.14 -0.57
CA SER A 213 2.28 -2.33 -0.68
C SER A 213 1.06 -3.14 -1.17
N TRP A 214 -0.13 -2.67 -0.81
CA TRP A 214 -1.37 -3.22 -1.37
C TRP A 214 -1.44 -3.05 -2.90
N VAL A 215 -0.73 -2.07 -3.45
CA VAL A 215 -0.68 -1.80 -4.89
C VAL A 215 -0.05 -2.98 -5.63
N ALA A 216 1.01 -3.60 -5.11
CA ALA A 216 1.61 -4.80 -5.71
C ALA A 216 0.60 -5.95 -5.85
N THR A 217 -0.29 -6.09 -4.86
CA THR A 217 -1.41 -7.06 -4.93
C THR A 217 -2.46 -6.63 -5.96
N PHE A 218 -2.82 -5.35 -5.98
CA PHE A 218 -3.85 -4.80 -6.86
C PHE A 218 -3.50 -4.95 -8.35
N ILE A 219 -2.22 -4.79 -8.69
CA ILE A 219 -1.73 -4.88 -10.07
C ILE A 219 -1.13 -6.25 -10.44
N ASN A 220 -1.21 -7.25 -9.55
CA ASN A 220 -0.50 -8.53 -9.72
C ASN A 220 -0.77 -9.24 -11.06
N TRP A 221 -1.95 -9.04 -11.67
CA TRP A 221 -2.26 -9.60 -12.99
C TRP A 221 -1.38 -9.06 -14.11
N TRP A 222 -0.91 -7.80 -14.00
CA TRP A 222 -0.02 -7.17 -14.98
C TRP A 222 1.46 -7.51 -14.75
N ILE A 223 1.79 -8.24 -13.67
CA ILE A 223 3.16 -8.52 -13.24
C ILE A 223 3.43 -10.02 -13.38
N ASP A 224 4.57 -10.38 -13.96
CA ASP A 224 4.99 -11.78 -14.12
C ASP A 224 5.48 -12.43 -12.81
N SER A 225 5.89 -13.71 -12.88
CA SER A 225 6.44 -14.46 -11.75
C SER A 225 7.72 -13.85 -11.18
N ASP A 226 8.51 -13.21 -12.01
CA ASP A 226 9.82 -12.65 -11.65
C ASP A 226 9.72 -11.21 -11.13
N GLY A 227 8.51 -10.62 -11.18
CA GLY A 227 8.21 -9.30 -10.64
C GLY A 227 8.26 -8.17 -11.65
N PHE A 228 8.32 -8.47 -12.93
CA PHE A 228 8.34 -7.48 -14.00
C PHE A 228 6.97 -7.28 -14.66
N PRO A 229 6.68 -6.09 -15.16
CA PRO A 229 5.49 -5.86 -15.97
C PRO A 229 5.48 -6.73 -17.22
N ILE A 230 4.34 -7.37 -17.50
CA ILE A 230 4.13 -8.18 -18.71
C ILE A 230 3.83 -7.22 -19.88
N PRO A 231 4.69 -7.15 -20.93
CA PRO A 231 4.56 -6.15 -21.99
C PRO A 231 3.20 -6.19 -22.71
N GLU A 232 2.63 -7.38 -22.92
CA GLU A 232 1.36 -7.58 -23.60
C GLU A 232 0.17 -7.13 -22.76
N ARG A 233 0.37 -6.93 -21.45
CA ARG A 233 -0.65 -6.48 -20.50
C ARG A 233 -0.52 -5.00 -20.13
N ASP A 234 0.57 -4.34 -20.52
CA ASP A 234 0.84 -2.94 -20.22
C ASP A 234 -0.21 -2.02 -20.88
N GLY A 235 -1.01 -1.35 -20.06
CA GLY A 235 -2.12 -0.51 -20.51
C GLY A 235 -3.42 -1.28 -20.80
N VAL A 236 -3.46 -2.60 -20.68
CA VAL A 236 -4.70 -3.38 -20.86
C VAL A 236 -5.66 -3.07 -19.71
N VAL A 237 -6.91 -2.82 -20.06
CA VAL A 237 -7.98 -2.52 -19.11
C VAL A 237 -8.59 -3.81 -18.58
N ARG A 238 -8.70 -3.93 -17.27
CA ARG A 238 -9.51 -4.93 -16.59
C ARG A 238 -10.64 -4.28 -15.80
N TYR A 239 -11.53 -5.10 -15.31
CA TYR A 239 -12.69 -4.64 -14.57
C TYR A 239 -12.70 -5.22 -13.17
N CYS A 240 -13.21 -4.45 -12.20
CA CYS A 240 -13.32 -4.91 -10.84
C CYS A 240 -14.56 -4.40 -10.11
N PHE A 241 -15.00 -5.20 -9.15
CA PHE A 241 -15.92 -4.79 -8.11
C PHE A 241 -15.22 -4.95 -6.75
N MET A 242 -15.18 -3.87 -5.96
CA MET A 242 -14.46 -3.83 -4.69
C MET A 242 -15.45 -3.99 -3.54
N ASP A 243 -15.56 -5.20 -2.96
CA ASP A 243 -16.41 -5.49 -1.80
C ASP A 243 -15.63 -5.30 -0.49
N GLY A 244 -16.27 -4.71 0.51
CA GLY A 244 -15.68 -4.49 1.82
C GLY A 244 -14.47 -3.55 1.85
N ASP A 245 -13.71 -3.58 2.93
CA ASP A 245 -12.57 -2.68 3.21
C ASP A 245 -11.21 -3.38 3.05
N SER A 246 -11.18 -4.59 2.48
CA SER A 246 -9.98 -5.40 2.26
C SER A 246 -9.65 -5.53 0.79
N ILE A 247 -8.36 -5.63 0.47
CA ILE A 247 -7.87 -5.85 -0.89
C ILE A 247 -8.28 -7.25 -1.42
N GLU A 248 -8.48 -8.21 -0.53
CA GLU A 248 -8.93 -9.56 -0.86
C GLU A 248 -10.40 -9.62 -1.30
N GLY A 249 -11.20 -8.59 -0.97
CA GLY A 249 -12.61 -8.46 -1.38
C GLY A 249 -12.81 -7.93 -2.78
N ILE A 250 -11.81 -8.00 -3.66
CA ILE A 250 -11.93 -7.51 -5.03
C ILE A 250 -12.20 -8.66 -6.00
N TYR A 251 -13.33 -8.56 -6.70
CA TYR A 251 -13.68 -9.43 -7.82
C TYR A 251 -13.11 -8.86 -9.11
N TRP A 252 -12.37 -9.67 -9.87
CA TRP A 252 -11.71 -9.25 -11.09
C TRP A 252 -12.20 -10.03 -12.32
N GLY A 253 -12.25 -9.37 -13.48
CA GLY A 253 -12.55 -10.00 -14.78
C GLY A 253 -12.01 -9.17 -15.94
N ASP A 254 -11.99 -9.78 -17.12
CA ASP A 254 -11.57 -9.13 -18.36
C ASP A 254 -12.72 -8.37 -19.01
N THR A 255 -13.96 -8.64 -18.55
CA THR A 255 -15.17 -7.92 -18.95
C THR A 255 -16.01 -7.53 -17.73
N ARG A 256 -16.86 -6.50 -17.87
CA ARG A 256 -17.84 -6.13 -16.84
C ARG A 256 -18.80 -7.27 -16.52
N GLU A 257 -19.17 -8.05 -17.54
CA GLU A 257 -20.08 -9.17 -17.39
C GLU A 257 -19.46 -10.30 -16.54
N GLU A 258 -18.21 -10.65 -16.77
CA GLU A 258 -17.51 -11.65 -15.95
C GLU A 258 -17.48 -11.25 -14.46
N VAL A 259 -17.17 -9.99 -14.17
CA VAL A 259 -17.17 -9.49 -12.79
C VAL A 259 -18.56 -9.53 -12.20
N TYR A 260 -19.58 -9.11 -12.98
CA TYR A 260 -20.97 -9.14 -12.51
C TYR A 260 -21.43 -10.54 -12.15
N GLN A 261 -21.12 -11.54 -12.97
CA GLN A 261 -21.50 -12.93 -12.66
C GLN A 261 -20.86 -13.44 -11.36
N GLN A 262 -19.62 -13.04 -11.05
CA GLN A 262 -18.95 -13.42 -9.80
C GLN A 262 -19.62 -12.80 -8.56
N CYS A 263 -20.04 -11.53 -8.64
CA CYS A 263 -20.58 -10.77 -7.52
C CYS A 263 -22.08 -10.43 -7.66
N LYS A 264 -22.79 -11.13 -8.56
CA LYS A 264 -24.21 -10.91 -8.87
C LYS A 264 -25.09 -10.88 -7.61
N HIS A 265 -24.86 -11.82 -6.68
CA HIS A 265 -25.60 -11.93 -5.43
C HIS A 265 -25.43 -10.69 -4.51
N ILE A 266 -24.34 -9.94 -4.66
CA ILE A 266 -24.09 -8.69 -3.93
C ILE A 266 -24.77 -7.54 -4.66
N ILE A 267 -24.52 -7.41 -5.97
CA ILE A 267 -25.02 -6.31 -6.79
C ILE A 267 -26.55 -6.34 -6.86
N ASP A 268 -27.17 -7.50 -7.11
CA ASP A 268 -28.63 -7.63 -7.19
C ASP A 268 -29.34 -7.22 -5.89
N ARG A 269 -28.71 -7.47 -4.73
CA ARG A 269 -29.22 -7.01 -3.43
C ARG A 269 -29.18 -5.49 -3.26
N LEU A 270 -28.22 -4.82 -3.90
CA LEU A 270 -28.03 -3.37 -3.88
C LEU A 270 -28.81 -2.67 -5.01
N TRP A 271 -29.19 -3.43 -6.03
CA TRP A 271 -29.90 -2.91 -7.20
C TRP A 271 -31.31 -2.45 -6.85
N LYS A 272 -31.73 -1.36 -7.46
CA LYS A 272 -33.09 -0.83 -7.35
C LYS A 272 -33.63 -0.53 -8.74
N PRO A 273 -34.96 -0.71 -8.97
CA PRO A 273 -35.56 -0.44 -10.27
C PRO A 273 -35.32 1.00 -10.79
N GLU A 274 -35.21 1.96 -9.88
CA GLU A 274 -34.96 3.37 -10.24
C GLU A 274 -33.59 3.58 -10.92
N TYR A 275 -32.67 2.63 -10.78
CA TYR A 275 -31.34 2.70 -11.38
C TYR A 275 -31.33 2.30 -12.86
N GLU A 276 -32.36 1.63 -13.39
CA GLU A 276 -32.44 1.21 -14.80
C GLU A 276 -32.31 2.39 -15.77
N ALA A 277 -32.84 3.55 -15.37
CA ALA A 277 -32.73 4.77 -16.18
C ALA A 277 -31.31 5.36 -16.24
N LEU A 278 -30.39 4.91 -15.36
CA LEU A 278 -29.02 5.42 -15.25
C LEU A 278 -28.01 4.53 -16.00
N GLY A 279 -28.35 3.26 -16.23
CA GLY A 279 -27.49 2.28 -16.89
C GLY A 279 -27.70 0.86 -16.36
N SER A 280 -26.92 -0.07 -16.86
CA SER A 280 -26.94 -1.45 -16.41
C SER A 280 -26.23 -1.62 -15.06
N PRO A 281 -26.52 -2.70 -14.29
CA PRO A 281 -25.78 -3.03 -13.06
C PRO A 281 -24.27 -3.11 -13.28
N GLN A 282 -23.85 -3.64 -14.42
CA GLN A 282 -22.44 -3.77 -14.81
C GLN A 282 -21.76 -2.41 -14.99
N GLU A 283 -22.48 -1.43 -15.56
CA GLU A 283 -21.94 -0.08 -15.78
C GLU A 283 -21.86 0.72 -14.49
N LEU A 284 -22.83 0.59 -13.60
CA LEU A 284 -22.94 1.40 -12.41
C LEU A 284 -22.03 0.91 -11.26
N PHE A 285 -21.84 -0.39 -11.12
CA PHE A 285 -21.13 -0.96 -9.98
C PHE A 285 -19.68 -1.38 -10.27
N ILE A 286 -19.33 -1.64 -11.54
CA ILE A 286 -18.04 -2.21 -11.89
C ILE A 286 -17.14 -1.13 -12.50
N LYS A 287 -15.94 -0.98 -11.93
CA LYS A 287 -14.93 -0.01 -12.35
C LYS A 287 -13.95 -0.62 -13.32
N SER A 288 -13.50 0.18 -14.27
CA SER A 288 -12.39 -0.15 -15.15
C SER A 288 -11.06 0.27 -14.53
N VAL A 289 -10.06 -0.61 -14.62
CA VAL A 289 -8.73 -0.43 -14.03
C VAL A 289 -7.67 -0.76 -15.06
N THR A 290 -6.60 0.02 -15.10
CA THR A 290 -5.41 -0.34 -15.86
C THR A 290 -4.13 -0.05 -15.08
N PHE A 291 -3.10 -0.83 -15.38
CA PHE A 291 -1.73 -0.57 -14.97
C PHE A 291 -0.92 -0.18 -16.20
N ILE A 292 -0.08 0.84 -16.05
CA ILE A 292 0.83 1.33 -17.08
C ILE A 292 2.24 1.32 -16.52
N GLU A 293 3.18 0.75 -17.26
CA GLU A 293 4.58 0.71 -16.87
C GLU A 293 5.26 2.06 -17.11
N GLY A 294 5.89 2.60 -16.07
CA GLY A 294 6.75 3.77 -16.16
C GLY A 294 8.20 3.38 -16.44
N LYS A 295 8.72 3.73 -17.60
CA LYS A 295 10.10 3.44 -18.02
C LYS A 295 10.96 4.69 -17.98
N LEU A 296 12.16 4.58 -17.40
CA LEU A 296 13.12 5.67 -17.40
C LEU A 296 13.60 6.00 -18.82
N GLU A 297 13.74 4.96 -19.64
CA GLU A 297 14.22 5.04 -21.03
C GLU A 297 13.28 5.86 -21.93
N GLU A 298 12.01 5.98 -21.56
CA GLU A 298 11.02 6.79 -22.27
C GLU A 298 11.11 8.28 -21.88
N ASN A 299 11.73 8.62 -20.74
CA ASN A 299 11.92 10.01 -20.31
C ASN A 299 13.16 10.64 -20.93
N MET A 300 13.10 10.87 -22.22
CA MET A 300 14.22 11.45 -22.98
C MET A 300 14.59 12.86 -22.52
N GLN A 301 13.65 13.62 -21.96
CA GLN A 301 13.94 14.95 -21.42
C GLN A 301 14.89 14.86 -20.22
N LEU A 302 14.62 13.95 -19.28
CA LEU A 302 15.50 13.74 -18.13
C LEU A 302 16.88 13.21 -18.56
N LEU A 303 16.90 12.19 -19.41
CA LEU A 303 18.16 11.56 -19.85
C LEU A 303 19.06 12.50 -20.64
N ARG A 304 18.50 13.51 -21.32
CA ARG A 304 19.28 14.56 -22.02
C ARG A 304 19.80 15.63 -21.07
N SER A 305 18.97 16.02 -20.08
CA SER A 305 19.35 17.06 -19.12
C SER A 305 20.32 16.53 -18.06
N ASP A 306 20.20 15.27 -17.65
CA ASP A 306 21.08 14.62 -16.69
C ASP A 306 21.44 13.19 -17.12
N PRO A 307 22.44 13.03 -18.03
CA PRO A 307 22.89 11.69 -18.44
C PRO A 307 23.46 10.84 -17.30
N ASN A 308 23.94 11.47 -16.22
CA ASN A 308 24.52 10.77 -15.07
C ASN A 308 23.44 10.16 -14.14
N TYR A 309 22.18 10.50 -14.34
CA TYR A 309 21.08 9.97 -13.51
C TYR A 309 21.02 8.44 -13.50
N LEU A 310 21.29 7.81 -14.64
CA LEU A 310 21.39 6.35 -14.74
C LEU A 310 22.49 5.77 -13.83
N ALA A 311 23.66 6.41 -13.81
CA ALA A 311 24.76 5.97 -12.95
C ALA A 311 24.40 6.11 -11.46
N ASN A 312 23.70 7.18 -11.10
CA ASN A 312 23.23 7.39 -9.72
C ASN A 312 22.25 6.30 -9.27
N LEU A 313 21.36 5.85 -10.14
CA LEU A 313 20.45 4.74 -9.84
C LEU A 313 21.19 3.38 -9.75
N ALA A 314 22.15 3.16 -10.65
CA ALA A 314 22.95 1.93 -10.68
C ALA A 314 23.83 1.76 -9.42
N ASN A 315 24.22 2.85 -8.79
CA ASN A 315 25.05 2.85 -7.58
C ASN A 315 24.25 2.71 -6.26
N GLN A 316 22.93 2.54 -6.33
CA GLN A 316 22.09 2.26 -5.17
C GLN A 316 22.31 0.84 -4.62
N SER A 317 21.77 0.56 -3.43
CA SER A 317 21.69 -0.81 -2.90
C SER A 317 20.96 -1.74 -3.89
N GLU A 318 21.23 -3.04 -3.82
CA GLU A 318 20.63 -4.04 -4.72
C GLU A 318 19.11 -3.93 -4.73
N GLU A 319 18.47 -3.80 -3.56
CA GLU A 319 17.02 -3.66 -3.43
C GLU A 319 16.50 -2.37 -4.09
N GLN A 320 17.14 -1.24 -3.79
CA GLN A 320 16.75 0.04 -4.39
C GLN A 320 16.96 0.04 -5.90
N ARG A 321 18.08 -0.55 -6.39
CA ARG A 321 18.35 -0.68 -7.81
C ARG A 321 17.30 -1.55 -8.51
N ALA A 322 16.93 -2.71 -7.93
CA ALA A 322 15.90 -3.57 -8.47
C ALA A 322 14.54 -2.87 -8.56
N ARG A 323 14.20 -2.04 -7.59
CA ARG A 323 12.96 -1.26 -7.58
C ARG A 323 13.03 -0.03 -8.48
N ASP A 324 14.06 0.81 -8.31
CA ASP A 324 14.15 2.13 -8.92
C ASP A 324 14.64 2.08 -10.38
N LEU A 325 15.63 1.22 -10.68
CA LEU A 325 16.23 1.11 -12.00
C LEU A 325 15.63 -0.02 -12.84
N GLU A 326 15.37 -1.18 -12.23
CA GLU A 326 14.90 -2.35 -12.96
C GLU A 326 13.35 -2.42 -13.01
N GLY A 327 12.67 -1.75 -12.07
CA GLY A 327 11.20 -1.71 -12.02
C GLY A 327 10.55 -2.97 -11.45
N ASN A 328 11.27 -3.74 -10.63
CA ASN A 328 10.82 -5.02 -10.10
C ASN A 328 9.85 -4.86 -8.93
N TRP A 329 8.67 -5.48 -9.02
CA TRP A 329 7.58 -5.42 -8.04
C TRP A 329 7.61 -6.54 -6.99
N LYS A 330 8.49 -7.51 -7.15
CA LYS A 330 8.60 -8.67 -6.24
C LYS A 330 9.97 -8.80 -5.61
N PHE A 331 10.95 -8.01 -6.09
CA PHE A 331 12.31 -8.12 -5.61
C PHE A 331 12.41 -7.78 -4.13
N ARG A 332 13.05 -8.66 -3.41
CA ARG A 332 13.43 -8.50 -2.01
C ARG A 332 14.81 -9.08 -1.82
N THR A 333 15.71 -8.35 -1.23
CA THR A 333 16.95 -8.94 -0.73
C THR A 333 16.64 -9.96 0.36
N ALA A 334 17.34 -11.08 0.34
CA ALA A 334 17.24 -12.14 1.36
C ALA A 334 17.69 -11.67 2.76
N GLY A 335 17.47 -10.41 3.11
CA GLY A 335 17.93 -9.81 4.36
C GLY A 335 16.98 -8.79 4.97
N THR A 336 16.00 -8.23 4.25
CA THR A 336 15.20 -7.13 4.79
C THR A 336 13.85 -7.55 5.33
N GLY A 337 13.00 -8.19 4.56
CA GLY A 337 11.65 -8.57 5.00
C GLY A 337 11.53 -10.08 5.22
N LEU A 338 11.37 -10.52 6.46
CA LEU A 338 11.31 -11.94 6.82
C LEU A 338 9.93 -12.57 6.57
N VAL A 339 8.87 -11.75 6.47
CA VAL A 339 7.48 -12.22 6.26
C VAL A 339 6.85 -11.51 5.06
N THR A 340 6.44 -12.28 4.06
CA THR A 340 5.82 -11.76 2.83
C THR A 340 4.29 -11.64 2.97
N LEU A 341 3.64 -10.92 2.04
CA LEU A 341 2.17 -10.94 1.95
C LEU A 341 1.62 -12.33 1.63
N GLU A 342 2.36 -13.10 0.84
CA GLU A 342 1.98 -14.49 0.53
C GLU A 342 1.99 -15.37 1.79
N HIS A 343 3.01 -15.21 2.65
CA HIS A 343 3.03 -15.88 3.95
C HIS A 343 1.83 -15.49 4.82
N MET A 344 1.40 -14.21 4.76
CA MET A 344 0.21 -13.74 5.49
C MET A 344 -1.08 -14.37 4.93
N ARG A 345 -1.22 -14.46 3.61
CA ARG A 345 -2.37 -15.12 2.98
C ARG A 345 -2.43 -16.59 3.37
N SER A 346 -1.32 -17.31 3.21
CA SER A 346 -1.23 -18.71 3.64
C SER A 346 -1.61 -18.87 5.11
N PHE A 347 -1.15 -18.00 5.99
CA PHE A 347 -1.51 -18.04 7.42
C PHE A 347 -3.01 -17.82 7.65
N PHE A 348 -3.65 -16.91 6.93
CA PHE A 348 -5.08 -16.63 7.08
C PHE A 348 -5.97 -17.76 6.54
N GLU A 349 -5.46 -18.53 5.60
CA GLU A 349 -6.15 -19.64 4.94
C GLU A 349 -5.77 -21.02 5.52
N ASN A 350 -4.73 -21.09 6.37
CA ASN A 350 -4.27 -22.35 6.94
C ASN A 350 -5.38 -23.07 7.71
N ALA A 351 -5.60 -24.33 7.38
CA ALA A 351 -6.45 -25.21 8.18
C ALA A 351 -5.89 -25.34 9.60
N LEU A 352 -6.77 -25.43 10.59
CA LEU A 352 -6.37 -25.70 11.98
C LEU A 352 -5.64 -27.04 12.04
N GLN A 353 -4.48 -27.03 12.72
CA GLN A 353 -3.66 -28.21 12.87
C GLN A 353 -4.29 -29.15 13.91
N VAL A 354 -4.23 -30.46 13.65
CA VAL A 354 -4.66 -31.46 14.65
C VAL A 354 -3.57 -31.57 15.71
N GLU A 355 -3.86 -31.08 16.92
CA GLU A 355 -2.86 -30.97 17.98
C GLU A 355 -3.34 -31.63 19.29
N SER A 356 -2.39 -31.79 20.22
CA SER A 356 -2.53 -32.51 21.49
C SER A 356 -3.42 -31.85 22.53
N GLY A 357 -4.13 -30.76 22.22
CA GLY A 357 -5.00 -30.04 23.15
C GLY A 357 -4.29 -29.24 24.25
N THR A 358 -2.96 -29.18 24.26
CA THR A 358 -2.22 -28.34 25.23
C THR A 358 -2.39 -26.86 24.89
N ARG A 359 -2.85 -26.08 25.86
CA ARG A 359 -3.10 -24.65 25.68
C ARG A 359 -2.00 -23.81 26.28
N TYR A 360 -1.73 -22.69 25.64
CA TYR A 360 -0.72 -21.71 26.05
C TYR A 360 -1.30 -20.30 25.99
N ILE A 361 -0.72 -19.39 26.78
CA ILE A 361 -0.96 -17.96 26.67
C ILE A 361 0.38 -17.26 26.53
N THR A 362 0.49 -16.33 25.62
CA THR A 362 1.64 -15.44 25.44
C THR A 362 1.24 -13.99 25.56
N CYS A 363 2.10 -13.15 26.14
CA CYS A 363 1.82 -11.75 26.36
C CYS A 363 3.10 -10.91 26.26
N ASP A 364 2.98 -9.73 25.65
CA ASP A 364 3.93 -8.62 25.77
C ASP A 364 3.30 -7.55 26.66
N PRO A 365 3.73 -7.43 27.94
CA PRO A 365 3.13 -6.50 28.89
C PRO A 365 3.45 -5.05 28.54
N ALA A 366 2.44 -4.22 28.25
CA ALA A 366 2.58 -2.80 28.01
C ALA A 366 1.59 -2.01 28.90
N PHE A 367 2.08 -1.11 29.76
CA PHE A 367 1.27 -0.35 30.72
C PHE A 367 1.34 1.16 30.57
N THR A 368 2.31 1.68 29.80
CA THR A 368 2.50 3.12 29.59
C THR A 368 2.78 3.46 28.14
N GLY A 369 2.50 4.69 27.75
CA GLY A 369 2.98 5.23 26.46
C GLY A 369 2.14 5.01 25.23
N GLY A 370 1.09 4.21 25.23
CA GLY A 370 0.21 4.02 24.05
C GLY A 370 0.37 2.67 23.36
N ASP A 371 1.34 1.85 23.75
CA ASP A 371 1.52 0.48 23.27
C ASP A 371 0.40 -0.43 23.84
N ASN A 372 0.02 -1.48 23.12
CA ASN A 372 -1.02 -2.43 23.54
C ASN A 372 -0.41 -3.60 24.30
N CYS A 373 -1.09 -4.05 25.35
CA CYS A 373 -0.80 -5.33 25.99
C CYS A 373 -1.66 -6.40 25.31
N VAL A 374 -1.04 -7.27 24.52
CA VAL A 374 -1.72 -8.28 23.70
C VAL A 374 -1.50 -9.66 24.30
N PHE A 375 -2.60 -10.37 24.56
CA PHE A 375 -2.61 -11.77 24.98
C PHE A 375 -3.05 -12.64 23.82
N TRP A 376 -2.22 -13.61 23.42
CA TRP A 376 -2.59 -14.65 22.48
C TRP A 376 -2.88 -15.95 23.20
N ILE A 377 -4.00 -16.58 22.87
CA ILE A 377 -4.44 -17.86 23.41
C ILE A 377 -4.24 -18.92 22.32
N TRP A 378 -3.54 -19.97 22.66
CA TRP A 378 -3.11 -21.02 21.76
C TRP A 378 -3.63 -22.40 22.19
N GLU A 379 -3.95 -23.24 21.21
CA GLU A 379 -4.06 -24.67 21.37
C GLU A 379 -3.07 -25.35 20.41
N GLY A 380 -1.98 -25.86 20.97
CA GLY A 380 -0.80 -26.23 20.17
C GLY A 380 -0.22 -25.03 19.42
N TRP A 381 -0.32 -25.05 18.08
CA TRP A 381 0.07 -23.96 17.19
C TRP A 381 -1.12 -23.26 16.53
N ASN A 382 -2.32 -23.55 16.99
CA ASN A 382 -3.53 -22.84 16.55
C ASN A 382 -3.81 -21.66 17.48
N ILE A 383 -3.97 -20.48 16.93
CA ILE A 383 -4.46 -19.31 17.66
C ILE A 383 -5.99 -19.42 17.77
N ILE A 384 -6.47 -19.65 19.01
CA ILE A 384 -7.88 -19.82 19.31
C ILE A 384 -8.52 -18.62 19.99
N GLY A 385 -7.71 -17.63 20.40
CA GLY A 385 -8.20 -16.41 21.03
C GLY A 385 -7.16 -15.30 21.06
N ILE A 386 -7.65 -14.09 21.20
CA ILE A 386 -6.84 -12.88 21.39
C ILE A 386 -7.58 -11.93 22.33
N HIS A 387 -6.85 -11.31 23.25
CA HIS A 387 -7.36 -10.28 24.13
C HIS A 387 -6.37 -9.11 24.20
N VAL A 388 -6.87 -7.88 24.12
CA VAL A 388 -6.04 -6.66 24.15
C VAL A 388 -6.46 -5.80 25.33
N CYS A 389 -5.49 -5.48 26.19
CA CYS A 389 -5.69 -4.58 27.33
C CYS A 389 -5.05 -3.22 27.07
N LYS A 390 -5.66 -2.17 27.63
CA LYS A 390 -5.12 -0.81 27.61
C LYS A 390 -4.78 -0.34 29.02
N LYS A 391 -3.56 0.16 29.20
CA LYS A 391 -3.07 1.14 30.21
C LYS A 391 -3.42 0.94 31.71
N ASP A 392 -3.75 -0.25 32.17
CA ASP A 392 -4.02 -0.47 33.60
C ASP A 392 -3.36 -1.77 34.06
N SER A 393 -2.30 -1.64 34.89
CA SER A 393 -1.55 -2.79 35.38
C SER A 393 -2.42 -3.76 36.20
N LYS A 394 -3.32 -3.23 37.02
CA LYS A 394 -4.22 -4.05 37.83
C LYS A 394 -5.18 -4.85 36.94
N LYS A 395 -5.83 -4.19 35.99
CA LYS A 395 -6.70 -4.84 35.00
C LYS A 395 -5.96 -5.87 34.17
N THR A 396 -4.72 -5.59 33.79
CA THR A 396 -3.91 -6.52 33.00
C THR A 396 -3.59 -7.80 33.79
N ILE A 397 -3.28 -7.70 35.08
CA ILE A 397 -3.08 -8.86 35.96
C ILE A 397 -4.38 -9.64 36.15
N GLU A 398 -5.49 -8.94 36.42
CA GLU A 398 -6.82 -9.55 36.55
C GLU A 398 -7.23 -10.25 35.25
N THR A 399 -6.98 -9.63 34.09
CA THR A 399 -7.23 -10.24 32.78
C THR A 399 -6.38 -11.50 32.57
N ALA A 400 -5.08 -11.45 32.89
CA ALA A 400 -4.23 -12.64 32.77
C ALA A 400 -4.75 -13.81 33.62
N LYS A 401 -5.15 -13.56 34.89
CA LYS A 401 -5.73 -14.58 35.76
C LYS A 401 -7.04 -15.12 35.18
N PHE A 402 -7.92 -14.23 34.73
CA PHE A 402 -9.19 -14.61 34.10
C PHE A 402 -8.98 -15.48 32.86
N LEU A 403 -8.04 -15.11 31.98
CA LEU A 403 -7.74 -15.87 30.76
C LEU A 403 -7.15 -17.25 31.06
N LEU A 404 -6.26 -17.35 32.06
CA LEU A 404 -5.71 -18.64 32.51
C LEU A 404 -6.82 -19.58 32.98
N GLU A 405 -7.78 -19.06 33.77
CA GLU A 405 -8.92 -19.82 34.26
C GLU A 405 -9.90 -20.16 33.13
N GLN A 406 -10.31 -19.18 32.35
CA GLN A 406 -11.29 -19.34 31.26
C GLN A 406 -10.86 -20.39 30.23
N TYR A 407 -9.60 -20.36 29.83
CA TYR A 407 -9.05 -21.27 28.83
C TYR A 407 -8.40 -22.52 29.45
N LYS A 408 -8.46 -22.66 30.77
CA LYS A 408 -7.86 -23.79 31.53
C LYS A 408 -6.38 -23.97 31.20
N VAL A 409 -5.64 -22.88 31.17
CA VAL A 409 -4.19 -22.88 30.91
C VAL A 409 -3.44 -22.97 32.22
N LEU A 410 -2.53 -23.94 32.33
CA LEU A 410 -1.65 -24.04 33.47
C LEU A 410 -0.68 -22.83 33.48
N GLU A 411 -0.36 -22.32 34.67
CA GLU A 411 0.52 -21.15 34.78
C GLU A 411 1.90 -21.36 34.12
N GLU A 412 2.41 -22.60 34.13
CA GLU A 412 3.66 -22.99 33.45
C GLU A 412 3.60 -22.89 31.92
N ASN A 413 2.38 -22.83 31.35
CA ASN A 413 2.10 -22.60 29.94
C ASN A 413 1.74 -21.14 29.64
N PHE A 414 1.95 -20.24 30.58
CA PHE A 414 1.89 -18.80 30.39
C PHE A 414 3.30 -18.24 30.21
N ALA A 415 3.53 -17.47 29.13
CA ALA A 415 4.82 -16.82 28.88
C ALA A 415 4.66 -15.32 28.67
N TYR A 416 5.58 -14.55 29.21
CA TYR A 416 5.62 -13.11 29.04
C TYR A 416 7.05 -12.55 29.01
N ASP A 417 7.22 -11.41 28.31
CA ASP A 417 8.48 -10.66 28.31
C ASP A 417 8.71 -10.02 29.70
N LEU A 418 9.87 -10.30 30.29
CA LEU A 418 10.25 -9.80 31.62
C LEU A 418 10.74 -8.35 31.59
N ASN A 419 11.14 -7.83 30.43
CA ASN A 419 11.72 -6.50 30.30
C ASN A 419 10.72 -5.39 30.65
N GLY A 420 11.24 -4.39 31.37
CA GLY A 420 10.40 -3.22 31.73
C GLY A 420 9.22 -3.62 32.63
N LEU A 421 8.02 -3.52 32.05
CA LEU A 421 6.77 -3.66 32.81
C LEU A 421 6.39 -5.13 33.13
N GLY A 422 7.01 -6.11 32.49
CA GLY A 422 6.80 -7.52 32.76
C GLY A 422 7.22 -7.93 34.18
N GLN A 423 8.08 -7.16 34.85
CA GLN A 423 8.47 -7.41 36.24
C GLN A 423 7.27 -7.38 37.20
N ILE A 424 6.22 -6.65 36.90
CA ILE A 424 5.00 -6.61 37.72
C ILE A 424 4.31 -7.99 37.79
N PHE A 425 4.43 -8.80 36.74
CA PHE A 425 3.85 -10.15 36.71
C PHE A 425 4.58 -11.16 37.61
N VAL A 426 5.85 -10.92 37.95
CA VAL A 426 6.70 -11.89 38.67
C VAL A 426 6.07 -12.34 39.98
N GLY A 427 5.50 -11.42 40.77
CA GLY A 427 4.88 -11.72 42.05
C GLY A 427 3.51 -12.41 41.94
N PHE A 428 2.83 -12.30 40.78
CA PHE A 428 1.49 -12.84 40.58
C PHE A 428 1.47 -14.17 39.81
N PHE A 429 2.52 -14.45 39.04
CA PHE A 429 2.63 -15.67 38.22
C PHE A 429 4.04 -16.31 38.43
N PRO A 430 4.30 -16.90 39.61
CA PRO A 430 5.63 -17.41 39.93
C PRO A 430 6.05 -18.60 39.06
N LYS A 431 5.12 -19.43 38.58
CA LYS A 431 5.39 -20.58 37.71
C LYS A 431 5.41 -20.26 36.23
N ALA A 432 4.96 -19.05 35.83
CA ALA A 432 4.95 -18.65 34.45
C ALA A 432 6.36 -18.60 33.84
N LEU A 433 6.44 -18.84 32.57
CA LEU A 433 7.68 -18.82 31.82
C LEU A 433 8.05 -17.37 31.51
N LYS A 434 9.10 -16.90 32.19
CA LYS A 434 9.65 -15.56 32.01
C LYS A 434 10.81 -15.65 31.04
N PHE A 435 10.86 -14.71 30.07
CA PHE A 435 12.05 -14.60 29.27
C PHE A 435 12.52 -13.15 29.19
N ASN A 436 13.86 -12.98 29.28
CA ASN A 436 14.48 -11.69 29.13
C ASN A 436 15.06 -11.58 27.73
N ASN A 437 14.80 -10.48 27.07
CA ASN A 437 15.26 -10.21 25.71
C ASN A 437 16.78 -10.33 25.55
N ILE A 438 17.55 -10.04 26.59
CA ILE A 438 19.02 -10.08 26.59
C ILE A 438 19.60 -11.41 27.13
N GLU A 439 18.78 -12.44 27.36
CA GLU A 439 19.32 -13.77 27.71
C GLU A 439 20.17 -14.32 26.57
N ILE A 440 21.17 -15.12 26.92
CA ILE A 440 22.00 -15.86 25.96
C ILE A 440 21.15 -16.84 25.18
N PRO A 441 21.35 -16.98 23.85
CA PRO A 441 20.64 -17.94 23.00
C PRO A 441 20.68 -19.38 23.54
N SER A 442 19.79 -20.23 23.05
CA SER A 442 19.60 -21.59 23.61
C SER A 442 20.78 -22.53 23.43
N ASP A 443 21.64 -22.28 22.46
CA ASP A 443 22.90 -23.00 22.22
C ASP A 443 24.02 -22.62 23.20
N GLY A 444 23.79 -21.62 24.05
CA GLY A 444 24.78 -21.15 25.03
C GLY A 444 25.85 -20.23 24.44
N SER A 445 25.70 -19.81 23.19
CA SER A 445 26.65 -19.00 22.45
C SER A 445 25.98 -17.83 21.70
N HIS A 446 26.79 -16.84 21.32
CA HIS A 446 26.37 -15.74 20.43
C HIS A 446 26.89 -15.99 19.00
N THR A 447 26.72 -17.20 18.46
CA THR A 447 27.23 -17.52 17.13
C THR A 447 26.24 -17.23 16.01
N MET A 448 24.97 -17.62 16.19
CA MET A 448 23.92 -17.44 15.19
C MET A 448 23.00 -16.26 15.54
N PHE A 449 22.67 -16.09 16.82
CA PHE A 449 21.79 -15.04 17.33
C PHE A 449 22.52 -14.16 18.30
N ASP A 450 22.21 -12.85 18.34
CA ASP A 450 22.78 -11.95 19.34
C ASP A 450 22.24 -12.25 20.76
N TYR A 451 20.93 -12.42 20.88
CA TYR A 451 20.23 -12.72 22.13
C TYR A 451 19.05 -13.68 21.88
N LEU A 452 18.50 -14.18 22.99
CA LEU A 452 17.35 -15.09 23.00
C LEU A 452 16.12 -14.50 22.27
N LYS A 453 15.92 -13.18 22.33
CA LYS A 453 14.83 -12.52 21.57
C LYS A 453 14.93 -12.78 20.07
N SER A 454 16.11 -12.64 19.52
CA SER A 454 16.34 -12.89 18.08
C SER A 454 16.13 -14.36 17.74
N GLU A 455 16.60 -15.29 18.58
CA GLU A 455 16.34 -16.72 18.40
C GLU A 455 14.85 -17.04 18.40
N VAL A 456 14.09 -16.52 19.37
CA VAL A 456 12.63 -16.69 19.45
C VAL A 456 11.95 -16.16 18.19
N ALA A 457 12.30 -14.95 17.77
CA ALA A 457 11.71 -14.32 16.61
C ALA A 457 11.98 -15.09 15.31
N TYR A 458 13.24 -15.44 15.03
CA TYR A 458 13.59 -16.15 13.79
C TYR A 458 13.02 -17.56 13.74
N LYS A 459 13.03 -18.30 14.84
CA LYS A 459 12.42 -19.63 14.88
C LYS A 459 10.92 -19.60 14.72
N PHE A 460 10.25 -18.60 15.30
CA PHE A 460 8.82 -18.39 15.09
C PHE A 460 8.53 -18.03 13.62
N ILE A 461 9.28 -17.10 13.04
CA ILE A 461 9.11 -16.69 11.64
C ILE A 461 9.35 -17.88 10.69
N ASP A 462 10.38 -18.69 10.93
CA ASP A 462 10.63 -19.91 10.14
C ASP A 462 9.43 -20.88 10.19
N ARG A 463 8.88 -21.11 11.39
CA ARG A 463 7.67 -21.91 11.55
C ARG A 463 6.45 -21.31 10.83
N PHE A 464 6.26 -20.01 11.00
CA PHE A 464 5.15 -19.26 10.41
C PHE A 464 5.18 -19.33 8.87
N THR A 465 6.33 -19.06 8.28
CA THR A 465 6.51 -19.05 6.82
C THR A 465 6.36 -20.43 6.17
N ARG A 466 6.60 -21.51 6.95
CA ARG A 466 6.35 -22.90 6.52
C ARG A 466 4.92 -23.38 6.78
N GLY A 467 4.00 -22.49 7.16
CA GLY A 467 2.61 -22.84 7.43
C GLY A 467 2.39 -23.59 8.76
N GLY A 468 3.36 -23.54 9.68
CA GLY A 468 3.27 -24.22 10.99
C GLY A 468 2.47 -23.48 12.05
N VAL A 469 1.74 -22.40 11.69
CA VAL A 469 0.88 -21.62 12.58
C VAL A 469 -0.47 -21.42 11.91
N SER A 470 -1.56 -21.52 12.66
CA SER A 470 -2.92 -21.31 12.17
C SER A 470 -3.71 -20.39 13.10
N ILE A 471 -4.79 -19.79 12.61
CA ILE A 471 -5.65 -18.88 13.36
C ILE A 471 -7.12 -19.16 13.06
N LEU A 472 -7.98 -19.05 14.06
CA LEU A 472 -9.44 -19.11 13.85
C LEU A 472 -9.88 -17.94 12.94
N PRO A 473 -10.56 -18.19 11.81
CA PRO A 473 -10.94 -17.16 10.84
C PRO A 473 -11.77 -16.01 11.43
N ASP A 474 -12.61 -16.29 12.42
CA ASP A 474 -13.43 -15.25 13.07
C ASP A 474 -12.62 -14.24 13.89
N LEU A 475 -11.41 -14.59 14.31
CA LEU A 475 -10.51 -13.65 15.00
C LEU A 475 -9.99 -12.58 14.05
N LEU A 476 -9.75 -12.91 12.79
CA LEU A 476 -9.22 -12.01 11.77
C LEU A 476 -10.15 -10.82 11.49
N LYS A 477 -11.44 -11.01 11.65
CA LYS A 477 -12.48 -9.99 11.44
C LYS A 477 -12.67 -9.06 12.65
N ARG A 478 -12.18 -9.44 13.83
CA ARG A 478 -12.31 -8.62 15.04
C ARG A 478 -11.50 -7.34 14.90
N LYS A 479 -12.12 -6.22 15.30
CA LYS A 479 -11.50 -4.90 15.18
C LYS A 479 -10.77 -4.51 16.45
N TYR A 480 -9.61 -3.92 16.28
CA TYR A 480 -8.74 -3.44 17.36
C TYR A 480 -8.35 -1.99 17.14
N SER A 481 -7.91 -1.35 18.22
CA SER A 481 -7.44 0.04 18.17
C SER A 481 -6.17 0.17 18.98
N GLY A 482 -5.23 0.95 18.48
CA GLY A 482 -3.93 1.22 19.10
C GLY A 482 -3.45 2.64 18.81
N LYS A 483 -2.19 2.92 19.08
CA LYS A 483 -1.56 4.16 18.67
C LYS A 483 -1.44 4.15 17.13
N GLY A 484 -2.00 5.16 16.48
CA GLY A 484 -1.96 5.29 15.02
C GLY A 484 -3.03 4.51 14.24
N PHE A 485 -3.85 3.67 14.90
CA PHE A 485 -4.96 2.98 14.24
C PHE A 485 -6.16 2.79 15.17
N LYS A 486 -7.35 2.75 14.60
CA LYS A 486 -8.59 2.58 15.36
C LYS A 486 -9.60 1.79 14.54
N ASP A 487 -10.26 0.82 15.20
CA ASP A 487 -11.30 -0.01 14.61
C ASP A 487 -10.84 -0.80 13.36
N VAL A 488 -9.56 -1.21 13.36
CA VAL A 488 -8.93 -1.93 12.25
C VAL A 488 -9.08 -3.44 12.46
N PRO A 489 -9.47 -4.22 11.43
CA PRO A 489 -9.50 -5.69 11.51
C PRO A 489 -8.14 -6.26 11.88
N LEU A 490 -8.12 -7.36 12.67
CA LEU A 490 -6.88 -8.02 13.08
C LEU A 490 -6.00 -8.41 11.90
N SER A 491 -6.62 -8.91 10.82
CA SER A 491 -5.89 -9.23 9.58
C SER A 491 -5.06 -8.06 9.07
N GLN A 492 -5.64 -6.87 9.03
CA GLN A 492 -4.95 -5.66 8.56
C GLN A 492 -3.86 -5.19 9.55
N VAL A 493 -4.10 -5.29 10.86
CA VAL A 493 -3.09 -4.98 11.88
C VAL A 493 -1.87 -5.89 11.70
N LEU A 494 -2.07 -7.20 11.52
CA LEU A 494 -0.99 -8.16 11.32
C LEU A 494 -0.25 -7.93 10.00
N ILE A 495 -0.96 -7.58 8.93
CA ILE A 495 -0.36 -7.21 7.64
C ILE A 495 0.53 -5.96 7.78
N ASN A 496 0.10 -4.95 8.52
CA ASN A 496 0.90 -3.74 8.72
C ASN A 496 2.13 -4.04 9.59
N GLU A 497 1.95 -4.68 10.75
CA GLU A 497 3.05 -4.93 11.68
C GLU A 497 4.11 -5.90 11.11
N ARG A 498 3.76 -6.82 10.17
CA ARG A 498 4.74 -7.69 9.50
C ARG A 498 5.87 -6.92 8.83
N GLN A 499 5.60 -5.68 8.39
CA GLN A 499 6.62 -4.84 7.74
C GLN A 499 7.79 -4.52 8.66
N ALA A 500 7.59 -4.61 9.97
CA ALA A 500 8.63 -4.45 10.98
C ALA A 500 9.48 -5.72 11.20
N MET A 501 9.04 -6.87 10.66
CA MET A 501 9.78 -8.14 10.79
C MET A 501 10.91 -8.20 9.77
N ARG A 502 11.97 -7.42 10.02
CA ARG A 502 13.14 -7.26 9.14
C ARG A 502 14.43 -7.65 9.84
N GLN A 503 15.36 -8.17 9.07
CA GLN A 503 16.72 -8.40 9.53
C GLN A 503 17.46 -7.07 9.68
N ASP A 504 18.29 -6.95 10.71
CA ASP A 504 19.24 -5.84 10.87
C ASP A 504 20.43 -6.06 9.92
N GLU A 505 20.50 -5.28 8.84
CA GLU A 505 21.55 -5.39 7.82
C GLU A 505 22.95 -5.11 8.39
N ASN A 506 23.07 -4.24 9.40
CA ASN A 506 24.35 -3.94 10.04
C ASN A 506 24.87 -5.11 10.88
N ALA A 507 24.01 -6.06 11.23
CA ALA A 507 24.35 -7.24 12.00
C ALA A 507 24.36 -8.53 11.16
N ALA A 508 23.94 -8.48 9.89
CA ALA A 508 23.71 -9.64 9.01
C ALA A 508 24.97 -10.54 8.87
N ASP A 509 26.16 -9.96 8.86
CA ASP A 509 27.43 -10.70 8.76
C ASP A 509 27.85 -11.40 10.05
N LYS A 510 27.18 -11.08 11.18
CA LYS A 510 27.51 -11.63 12.49
C LYS A 510 26.40 -12.43 13.13
N TYR A 511 25.16 -11.91 13.08
CA TYR A 511 24.03 -12.49 13.81
C TYR A 511 22.74 -12.37 13.02
N TRP A 512 21.88 -13.33 13.22
CA TRP A 512 20.48 -13.21 12.83
C TRP A 512 19.75 -12.39 13.90
N LYS A 513 19.51 -11.14 13.57
CA LYS A 513 18.95 -10.13 14.47
C LYS A 513 17.87 -9.32 13.73
N LEU A 514 16.79 -9.02 14.42
CA LEU A 514 15.79 -8.09 13.92
C LEU A 514 16.27 -6.64 14.09
N ILE A 515 15.78 -5.74 13.22
CA ILE A 515 15.98 -4.30 13.36
C ILE A 515 15.56 -3.82 14.76
N ALA A 516 16.11 -2.69 15.19
CA ALA A 516 15.81 -2.11 16.51
C ALA A 516 14.32 -1.71 16.61
N LYS A 517 13.74 -1.85 17.82
CA LYS A 517 12.31 -1.49 18.07
C LYS A 517 11.99 -0.03 17.69
N SER A 518 12.94 0.88 17.78
CA SER A 518 12.80 2.27 17.33
C SER A 518 12.61 2.41 15.81
N GLU A 519 13.27 1.54 15.04
CA GLU A 519 13.12 1.48 13.58
C GLU A 519 11.83 0.77 13.20
N MET A 520 11.48 -0.33 13.89
CA MET A 520 10.17 -0.97 13.73
C MET A 520 9.03 0.03 13.86
N LYS A 521 9.07 0.88 14.92
CA LYS A 521 8.07 1.93 15.16
C LYS A 521 8.03 2.99 14.06
N LYS A 522 9.14 3.30 13.40
CA LYS A 522 9.16 4.23 12.26
C LYS A 522 8.48 3.63 11.03
N ILE A 523 8.70 2.33 10.78
CA ILE A 523 8.16 1.63 9.61
C ILE A 523 6.64 1.50 9.70
N VAL A 524 6.09 1.08 10.86
CA VAL A 524 4.66 0.79 11.00
C VAL A 524 3.87 1.90 11.71
N GLY A 525 4.53 2.96 12.16
CA GLY A 525 3.90 4.09 12.85
C GLY A 525 3.57 3.85 14.34
N HIS A 526 3.70 2.62 14.82
CA HIS A 526 3.45 2.22 16.21
C HIS A 526 4.33 1.02 16.62
N SER A 527 4.24 0.56 17.86
CA SER A 527 4.91 -0.67 18.29
C SER A 527 4.25 -1.90 17.66
N PRO A 528 5.01 -2.89 17.13
CA PRO A 528 4.45 -4.11 16.55
C PRO A 528 4.03 -5.11 17.65
N ASP A 529 3.15 -4.67 18.57
CA ASP A 529 2.79 -5.37 19.79
C ASP A 529 2.13 -6.72 19.54
N PHE A 530 1.36 -6.85 18.46
CA PHE A 530 0.69 -8.08 18.07
C PHE A 530 1.68 -9.14 17.58
N TRP A 531 2.66 -8.77 16.76
CA TRP A 531 3.71 -9.68 16.31
C TRP A 531 4.68 -10.04 17.42
N GLU A 532 5.17 -9.09 18.22
CA GLU A 532 6.11 -9.36 19.32
C GLU A 532 5.51 -10.33 20.34
N SER A 533 4.26 -10.11 20.74
CA SER A 533 3.57 -11.02 21.66
C SER A 533 3.23 -12.39 21.06
N MET A 534 2.98 -12.46 19.74
CA MET A 534 2.73 -13.70 19.01
C MET A 534 4.00 -14.55 18.91
N MET A 535 5.14 -13.96 18.55
CA MET A 535 6.42 -14.64 18.46
C MET A 535 6.87 -15.28 19.77
N THR A 536 6.46 -14.72 20.90
CA THR A 536 6.77 -15.26 22.25
C THR A 536 6.34 -16.72 22.41
N ARG A 537 5.41 -17.25 21.59
CA ARG A 537 4.98 -18.66 21.63
C ARG A 537 6.14 -19.64 21.44
N GLU A 538 7.15 -19.31 20.65
CA GLU A 538 8.28 -20.19 20.37
C GLU A 538 9.17 -20.46 21.62
N ILE A 539 9.09 -19.60 22.63
CA ILE A 539 9.91 -19.77 23.85
C ILE A 539 9.67 -21.11 24.56
N PHE A 540 8.43 -21.63 24.49
CA PHE A 540 8.10 -22.92 25.08
C PHE A 540 8.87 -24.07 24.44
N GLU A 541 9.05 -24.04 23.13
CA GLU A 541 9.78 -25.06 22.38
C GLU A 541 11.29 -24.97 22.65
N ILE A 542 11.81 -23.76 22.71
CA ILE A 542 13.22 -23.51 23.01
C ILE A 542 13.58 -24.02 24.42
N LYS A 543 12.75 -23.71 25.43
CA LYS A 543 13.04 -24.12 26.81
C LYS A 543 12.77 -25.60 27.09
N LYS A 544 11.85 -26.26 26.33
CA LYS A 544 11.69 -27.71 26.37
C LYS A 544 12.99 -28.44 25.92
N LYS A 545 13.59 -28.00 24.82
CA LYS A 545 14.85 -28.56 24.30
C LYS A 545 15.99 -28.43 25.34
N ARG A 546 16.11 -27.30 26.02
CA ARG A 546 17.13 -27.12 27.11
C ARG A 546 17.00 -28.13 28.25
N LYS A 547 15.78 -28.51 28.64
CA LYS A 547 15.57 -29.52 29.69
C LYS A 547 16.02 -30.91 29.27
N HIS A 548 15.81 -31.29 28.00
CA HIS A 548 16.24 -32.58 27.44
C HIS A 548 17.77 -32.70 27.35
N PHE A 549 18.48 -31.65 26.94
CA PHE A 549 19.95 -31.66 26.86
C PHE A 549 20.62 -31.73 28.22
N LYS A 550 20.05 -31.13 29.28
CA LYS A 550 20.58 -31.24 30.66
C LYS A 550 20.33 -32.61 31.27
N GLY A 551 19.41 -33.42 30.79
CA GLY A 551 19.12 -34.78 31.23
C GLY A 551 20.04 -35.85 30.65
N ILE A 552 20.78 -35.56 29.56
CA ILE A 552 21.70 -36.52 28.88
C ILE A 552 23.17 -36.37 29.34
N GLY A 553 23.46 -35.37 30.15
CA GLY A 553 24.82 -35.02 30.57
C GLY A 553 25.30 -35.57 31.92
N LEU A 554 24.71 -36.66 32.48
CA LEU A 554 25.16 -37.37 33.65
C LEU A 554 24.83 -38.87 33.54
N LEU A 555 25.65 -39.59 32.83
CA LEU A 555 25.97 -40.99 33.03
C LEU A 555 27.44 -41.21 32.69
#